data_743fcc41863e512ea78f3762ae13e7c4
#
_entry.id   743fcc41863e512ea78f3762ae13e7c4
#
_cell.length_a   1.000
_cell.length_b   1.000
_cell.length_c   1.000
_cell.angle_alpha   90.00
_cell.angle_beta   90.00
_cell.angle_gamma   90.00
#
_symmetry.space_group_name_H-M   'P 1'
#
loop_
_entity.id
_entity.type
_entity.pdbx_description
1 polymer ?
#
loop_
_entity_poly.entity_id
_entity_poly.type
_entity_poly.pdbx_seq_one_letter_code
_entity_poly.pdbx_strand_id
1 'polypeptide(L)'
;MIRQRSALWALLGSALLAACGGDDVTVPGTTPPTGAPTAKGNFTSLVSFGDSLSDQGSYAPATSLSGNGQAPFFGGKFTVNLDHNGGTIWVENLATTLGLAVFPAEMGFAGQSVKCPVKFVVPAAAALCTSYGQGGSRVTNPAGIGNNGGAGALTVPMVKQIDNHLAAFGGKFNATDLIVVWGGNNDVFVQFGGFGAAAAAIQADAVAGKISADEANKRLYDAQTAAQEGMKRAAQELTGYVRDKILAKGGKYVTVFNLPDSSLTPFGSTLPVDARGVLTTLVDTFNLWLRDGLGGQPVQLVDQNAAGKAVYANPGQYGLTVNTVPACDATAIGAITGGAVTDGSSLFCNGTPGVGYYGLRAGANVNTWQFADGVHPTPGGHKVISDYVTSQLRAFGWI
;
A
#
# COMPACT_ATOMS: atom_id res chain seq x y z
N MET A 1 -19.20 21.51 18.42
CA MET A 1 -18.20 21.57 17.33
C MET A 1 -18.45 20.57 16.19
N ILE A 2 -19.46 19.70 16.24
CA ILE A 2 -19.74 18.67 15.21
C ILE A 2 -20.58 19.18 14.04
N ARG A 3 -21.31 20.27 14.19
CA ARG A 3 -22.19 20.83 13.13
C ARG A 3 -21.50 21.67 12.04
N GLN A 4 -20.26 22.09 12.23
CA GLN A 4 -19.52 22.88 11.22
C GLN A 4 -18.75 22.05 10.20
N ARG A 5 -18.51 20.76 10.45
CA ARG A 5 -17.78 19.88 9.50
C ARG A 5 -18.64 19.44 8.30
N SER A 6 -19.96 19.40 8.45
CA SER A 6 -20.88 18.95 7.37
C SER A 6 -21.08 20.00 6.26
N ALA A 7 -20.81 21.28 6.51
CA ALA A 7 -20.97 22.33 5.50
C ALA A 7 -19.79 22.41 4.49
N LEU A 8 -18.65 21.82 4.83
CA LEU A 8 -17.43 21.86 4.01
C LEU A 8 -17.60 21.14 2.66
N TRP A 9 -18.44 20.11 2.63
CA TRP A 9 -18.58 19.20 1.49
C TRP A 9 -19.81 19.50 0.60
N ALA A 10 -20.71 20.33 1.06
CA ALA A 10 -21.91 20.70 0.29
C ALA A 10 -21.63 21.57 -0.94
N LEU A 11 -20.45 22.19 -1.05
CA LEU A 11 -20.02 23.00 -2.18
C LEU A 11 -19.39 22.18 -3.33
N LEU A 12 -19.05 20.91 -3.11
CA LEU A 12 -18.37 20.05 -4.10
C LEU A 12 -19.32 19.39 -5.12
N GLY A 13 -20.62 19.41 -4.87
CA GLY A 13 -21.60 18.66 -5.68
C GLY A 13 -21.94 19.25 -7.05
N SER A 14 -21.50 20.47 -7.39
CA SER A 14 -22.02 21.18 -8.58
C SER A 14 -21.04 21.35 -9.74
N ALA A 15 -19.75 20.97 -9.61
CA ALA A 15 -18.72 21.28 -10.60
C ALA A 15 -18.31 20.12 -11.54
N LEU A 16 -19.00 18.98 -11.51
CA LEU A 16 -18.54 17.75 -12.18
C LEU A 16 -19.04 17.53 -13.61
N LEU A 17 -19.73 18.47 -14.25
CA LEU A 17 -20.39 18.23 -15.56
C LEU A 17 -20.12 19.32 -16.60
N ALA A 18 -18.89 19.70 -16.92
CA ALA A 18 -18.60 20.36 -18.21
C ALA A 18 -17.10 20.44 -18.51
N ALA A 19 -16.56 19.47 -19.23
CA ALA A 19 -15.38 19.67 -20.08
C ALA A 19 -15.28 18.52 -21.10
N CYS A 20 -16.08 18.54 -22.15
CA CYS A 20 -15.80 17.87 -23.42
C CYS A 20 -15.59 18.96 -24.46
N GLY A 21 -14.35 19.43 -24.62
CA GLY A 21 -13.86 20.24 -25.74
C GLY A 21 -12.81 19.41 -26.46
N GLY A 22 -13.05 19.11 -27.76
CA GLY A 22 -12.25 18.22 -28.52
C GLY A 22 -10.88 18.80 -28.88
N ASP A 23 -9.89 17.96 -28.71
CA ASP A 23 -8.66 17.81 -29.48
C ASP A 23 -8.42 16.31 -29.48
N ASP A 24 -7.69 15.75 -30.46
CA ASP A 24 -7.41 14.30 -30.58
C ASP A 24 -6.71 13.77 -29.31
N VAL A 25 -7.49 13.58 -28.25
CA VAL A 25 -7.04 13.01 -26.99
C VAL A 25 -6.92 11.51 -27.21
N THR A 26 -5.71 11.02 -27.43
CA THR A 26 -5.42 9.59 -27.26
C THR A 26 -5.93 9.21 -25.87
N VAL A 27 -6.98 8.38 -25.81
CA VAL A 27 -7.56 7.92 -24.54
C VAL A 27 -6.50 7.10 -23.82
N PRO A 28 -6.01 7.51 -22.64
CA PRO A 28 -4.98 6.77 -21.92
C PRO A 28 -5.43 5.34 -21.62
N GLY A 29 -4.48 4.40 -21.59
CA GLY A 29 -4.73 3.01 -21.17
C GLY A 29 -5.45 2.11 -22.18
N THR A 30 -5.52 2.50 -23.45
CA THR A 30 -6.16 1.68 -24.51
C THR A 30 -5.31 0.50 -24.98
N THR A 31 -3.99 0.59 -24.84
CA THR A 31 -3.07 -0.50 -25.18
C THR A 31 -2.75 -1.31 -23.92
N PRO A 32 -3.14 -2.60 -23.86
CA PRO A 32 -2.81 -3.42 -22.69
C PRO A 32 -1.32 -3.79 -22.67
N PRO A 33 -0.77 -4.20 -21.50
CA PRO A 33 0.49 -4.93 -21.46
C PRO A 33 0.43 -6.17 -22.34
N THR A 34 1.57 -6.65 -22.84
CA THR A 34 1.59 -7.83 -23.72
C THR A 34 1.30 -9.13 -22.96
N GLY A 35 1.44 -9.12 -21.63
CA GLY A 35 1.28 -10.29 -20.79
C GLY A 35 2.38 -11.36 -20.98
N ALA A 36 3.47 -11.01 -21.65
CA ALA A 36 4.61 -11.92 -21.82
C ALA A 36 5.49 -11.96 -20.54
N PRO A 37 6.18 -13.08 -20.27
CA PRO A 37 6.04 -14.37 -20.95
C PRO A 37 4.76 -15.11 -20.55
N THR A 38 4.30 -16.04 -21.40
CA THR A 38 3.17 -16.95 -21.11
C THR A 38 3.64 -18.36 -20.76
N ALA A 39 4.94 -18.62 -20.80
CA ALA A 39 5.52 -19.92 -20.46
C ALA A 39 5.66 -20.08 -18.95
N LYS A 40 5.54 -21.33 -18.48
CA LYS A 40 5.73 -21.69 -17.09
C LYS A 40 7.08 -21.20 -16.55
N GLY A 41 7.07 -20.60 -15.36
CA GLY A 41 8.25 -20.19 -14.63
C GLY A 41 8.89 -21.36 -13.87
N ASN A 42 10.20 -21.26 -13.65
CA ASN A 42 10.92 -22.10 -12.70
C ASN A 42 11.50 -21.17 -11.64
N PHE A 43 10.64 -20.75 -10.71
CA PHE A 43 10.99 -19.71 -9.75
C PHE A 43 11.93 -20.25 -8.67
N THR A 44 13.02 -19.52 -8.42
CA THR A 44 13.98 -19.78 -7.35
C THR A 44 14.02 -18.64 -6.33
N SER A 45 13.41 -17.50 -6.66
CA SER A 45 13.26 -16.35 -5.76
C SER A 45 11.97 -15.58 -6.03
N LEU A 46 11.44 -14.95 -4.97
CA LEU A 46 10.37 -13.96 -5.02
C LEU A 46 10.97 -12.60 -4.66
N VAL A 47 10.94 -11.65 -5.60
CA VAL A 47 11.41 -10.28 -5.37
C VAL A 47 10.21 -9.35 -5.25
N SER A 48 10.05 -8.69 -4.10
CA SER A 48 8.89 -7.86 -3.79
C SER A 48 9.28 -6.41 -3.57
N PHE A 49 8.69 -5.50 -4.34
CA PHE A 49 8.80 -4.04 -4.17
C PHE A 49 7.44 -3.48 -3.80
N GLY A 50 7.38 -2.59 -2.79
CA GLY A 50 6.09 -2.06 -2.38
C GLY A 50 6.11 -1.18 -1.13
N ASP A 51 4.93 -1.06 -0.56
CA ASP A 51 4.65 -0.30 0.65
C ASP A 51 4.28 -1.23 1.84
N SER A 52 3.46 -0.72 2.77
CA SER A 52 3.02 -1.45 3.97
C SER A 52 2.29 -2.76 3.66
N LEU A 53 1.57 -2.85 2.54
CA LEU A 53 0.87 -4.08 2.14
C LEU A 53 1.84 -5.24 1.87
N SER A 54 3.09 -4.94 1.51
CA SER A 54 4.14 -5.91 1.18
C SER A 54 5.29 -5.93 2.19
N ASP A 55 5.14 -5.24 3.33
CA ASP A 55 6.19 -5.10 4.35
C ASP A 55 6.23 -6.30 5.29
N GLN A 56 7.28 -7.12 5.17
CA GLN A 56 7.52 -8.31 5.99
C GLN A 56 8.08 -8.02 7.39
N GLY A 57 7.98 -6.78 7.89
CA GLY A 57 8.44 -6.41 9.21
C GLY A 57 9.70 -5.54 9.19
N SER A 58 9.83 -4.66 8.21
CA SER A 58 10.94 -3.70 8.15
C SER A 58 11.01 -2.81 9.41
N TYR A 59 9.88 -2.60 10.10
CA TYR A 59 9.80 -1.79 11.32
C TYR A 59 9.70 -2.61 12.62
N ALA A 60 9.96 -3.90 12.60
CA ALA A 60 9.98 -4.71 13.81
C ALA A 60 10.82 -4.09 14.96
N PRO A 61 11.96 -3.42 14.72
CA PRO A 61 12.69 -2.74 15.79
C PRO A 61 11.87 -1.70 16.57
N ALA A 62 10.90 -1.01 15.93
CA ALA A 62 10.02 -0.05 16.59
C ALA A 62 9.02 -0.71 17.58
N THR A 63 8.83 -2.03 17.48
CA THR A 63 7.87 -2.80 18.29
C THR A 63 8.56 -3.75 19.28
N SER A 64 9.84 -3.51 19.60
CA SER A 64 10.59 -4.29 20.58
C SER A 64 9.94 -4.22 21.96
N LEU A 65 9.72 -5.37 22.60
CA LEU A 65 9.12 -5.46 23.93
C LEU A 65 9.97 -4.78 25.01
N SER A 66 11.27 -4.77 24.85
CA SER A 66 12.22 -4.12 25.77
C SER A 66 12.50 -2.66 25.41
N GLY A 67 11.93 -2.15 24.31
CA GLY A 67 12.15 -0.78 23.86
C GLY A 67 13.55 -0.50 23.31
N ASN A 68 14.40 -1.53 23.20
CA ASN A 68 15.81 -1.41 22.76
C ASN A 68 16.03 -1.76 21.28
N GLY A 69 14.98 -2.00 20.53
CA GLY A 69 15.05 -2.37 19.12
C GLY A 69 15.45 -3.82 18.86
N GLN A 70 15.54 -4.67 19.88
CA GLN A 70 15.90 -6.08 19.78
C GLN A 70 14.67 -6.98 20.01
N ALA A 71 14.75 -8.21 19.52
CA ALA A 71 13.73 -9.22 19.79
C ALA A 71 13.64 -9.53 21.31
N PRO A 72 12.49 -9.98 21.80
CA PRO A 72 11.26 -10.26 21.07
C PRO A 72 10.45 -9.00 20.71
N PHE A 73 9.65 -9.11 19.63
CA PHE A 73 8.78 -8.04 19.15
C PHE A 73 7.32 -8.40 19.32
N PHE A 74 6.48 -7.43 19.71
CA PHE A 74 5.03 -7.63 19.82
C PHE A 74 4.27 -7.26 18.53
N GLY A 75 4.91 -6.58 17.59
CA GLY A 75 4.37 -6.17 16.30
C GLY A 75 5.42 -6.22 15.21
N GLY A 76 5.30 -5.36 14.20
CA GLY A 76 6.34 -5.15 13.19
C GLY A 76 5.86 -5.30 11.75
N LYS A 77 4.70 -5.92 11.52
CA LYS A 77 4.04 -6.00 10.22
C LYS A 77 2.73 -5.22 10.24
N PHE A 78 2.33 -4.73 9.09
CA PHE A 78 1.05 -4.03 8.89
C PHE A 78 -0.11 -5.03 8.70
N THR A 79 -0.36 -5.80 9.74
CA THR A 79 -1.42 -6.79 9.89
C THR A 79 -1.66 -7.05 11.39
N VAL A 80 -2.57 -7.94 11.75
CA VAL A 80 -2.57 -8.45 13.13
C VAL A 80 -1.36 -9.36 13.31
N ASN A 81 -0.41 -8.94 14.11
CA ASN A 81 0.75 -9.74 14.45
C ASN A 81 0.36 -10.82 15.46
N LEU A 82 0.99 -11.98 15.38
CA LEU A 82 0.85 -13.09 16.31
C LEU A 82 2.24 -13.56 16.73
N ASP A 83 2.39 -14.01 17.97
CA ASP A 83 3.65 -14.58 18.43
C ASP A 83 4.04 -15.82 17.59
N HIS A 84 5.31 -16.14 17.58
CA HIS A 84 5.85 -17.28 16.81
C HIS A 84 5.64 -17.22 15.28
N ASN A 85 5.76 -16.01 14.69
CA ASN A 85 5.59 -15.76 13.26
C ASN A 85 4.18 -16.03 12.70
N GLY A 86 3.15 -16.08 13.55
CA GLY A 86 1.78 -15.93 13.11
C GLY A 86 1.55 -14.54 12.53
N GLY A 87 0.45 -14.32 11.85
CA GLY A 87 0.17 -13.02 11.23
C GLY A 87 0.98 -12.79 9.96
N THR A 88 0.88 -13.73 9.00
CA THR A 88 1.56 -13.61 7.70
C THR A 88 0.86 -12.62 6.78
N ILE A 89 1.65 -11.95 5.94
CA ILE A 89 1.15 -11.11 4.85
C ILE A 89 1.12 -11.88 3.52
N TRP A 90 0.49 -11.29 2.49
CA TRP A 90 0.29 -11.94 1.19
C TRP A 90 1.59 -12.39 0.51
N VAL A 91 2.70 -11.63 0.65
CA VAL A 91 4.02 -11.97 0.08
C VAL A 91 4.56 -13.25 0.70
N GLU A 92 4.45 -13.41 2.03
CA GLU A 92 4.87 -14.61 2.75
C GLU A 92 4.02 -15.83 2.36
N ASN A 93 2.69 -15.62 2.26
CA ASN A 93 1.75 -16.66 1.84
C ASN A 93 2.02 -17.12 0.40
N LEU A 94 2.29 -16.19 -0.50
CA LEU A 94 2.65 -16.49 -1.89
C LEU A 94 3.98 -17.26 -1.95
N ALA A 95 5.01 -16.80 -1.24
CA ALA A 95 6.29 -17.50 -1.17
C ALA A 95 6.11 -18.94 -0.69
N THR A 96 5.35 -19.15 0.39
CA THR A 96 5.01 -20.48 0.92
C THR A 96 4.31 -21.35 -0.13
N THR A 97 3.32 -20.80 -0.84
CA THR A 97 2.59 -21.52 -1.91
C THR A 97 3.53 -21.95 -3.05
N LEU A 98 4.57 -21.18 -3.32
CA LEU A 98 5.56 -21.47 -4.37
C LEU A 98 6.73 -22.34 -3.87
N GLY A 99 6.77 -22.71 -2.59
CA GLY A 99 7.89 -23.41 -1.98
C GLY A 99 9.17 -22.56 -1.87
N LEU A 100 9.01 -21.24 -1.82
CA LEU A 100 10.11 -20.26 -1.73
C LEU A 100 10.21 -19.71 -0.31
N ALA A 101 11.38 -19.24 0.05
CA ALA A 101 11.63 -18.41 1.23
C ALA A 101 11.95 -16.97 0.79
N VAL A 102 11.49 -15.98 1.57
CA VAL A 102 11.73 -14.57 1.32
C VAL A 102 11.86 -13.85 2.67
N PHE A 103 12.81 -12.92 2.76
CA PHE A 103 13.09 -12.16 3.99
C PHE A 103 13.20 -10.67 3.70
N PRO A 104 12.98 -9.81 4.72
CA PRO A 104 13.18 -8.37 4.57
C PRO A 104 14.59 -8.04 4.10
N ALA A 105 14.69 -7.22 3.05
CA ALA A 105 15.97 -6.71 2.55
C ALA A 105 16.60 -5.68 3.50
N GLU A 106 15.78 -5.03 4.32
CA GLU A 106 16.20 -4.04 5.29
C GLU A 106 15.23 -3.98 6.47
N MET A 107 15.75 -3.89 7.68
CA MET A 107 14.98 -3.61 8.89
C MET A 107 15.59 -2.43 9.62
N GLY A 108 14.74 -1.51 10.12
CA GLY A 108 15.21 -0.36 10.86
C GLY A 108 14.12 0.64 11.23
N PHE A 109 14.49 1.62 12.04
CA PHE A 109 13.61 2.70 12.48
C PHE A 109 14.47 3.85 13.02
N ALA A 110 13.97 5.09 13.02
CA ALA A 110 14.62 6.27 13.58
C ALA A 110 16.06 6.47 13.06
N GLY A 111 16.26 6.37 11.75
CA GLY A 111 17.55 6.58 11.11
C GLY A 111 18.56 5.43 11.25
N GLN A 112 18.20 4.37 11.95
CA GLN A 112 19.03 3.16 12.08
C GLN A 112 18.47 2.06 11.20
N SER A 113 19.33 1.35 10.48
CA SER A 113 18.88 0.19 9.70
C SER A 113 19.96 -0.88 9.56
N VAL A 114 19.50 -2.12 9.34
CA VAL A 114 20.32 -3.28 9.06
C VAL A 114 19.86 -3.88 7.74
N LYS A 115 20.78 -4.01 6.79
CA LYS A 115 20.54 -4.68 5.51
C LYS A 115 20.57 -6.19 5.70
N CYS A 116 19.56 -6.87 5.16
CA CYS A 116 19.45 -8.33 5.17
C CYS A 116 19.70 -8.93 6.56
N PRO A 117 18.87 -8.67 7.57
CA PRO A 117 19.14 -9.07 8.95
C PRO A 117 19.29 -10.59 9.13
N VAL A 118 18.59 -11.40 8.33
CA VAL A 118 18.66 -12.86 8.41
C VAL A 118 20.07 -13.41 8.16
N LYS A 119 20.92 -12.72 7.38
CA LYS A 119 22.30 -13.17 7.08
C LYS A 119 23.18 -13.29 8.31
N PHE A 120 22.87 -12.58 9.38
CA PHE A 120 23.62 -12.63 10.65
C PHE A 120 23.26 -13.86 11.49
N VAL A 121 22.12 -14.50 11.19
CA VAL A 121 21.65 -15.74 11.84
C VAL A 121 21.90 -16.93 10.94
N VAL A 122 21.60 -16.80 9.65
CA VAL A 122 21.77 -17.84 8.61
C VAL A 122 22.45 -17.20 7.40
N PRO A 123 23.79 -17.19 7.32
CA PRO A 123 24.54 -16.52 6.25
C PRO A 123 24.13 -16.98 4.84
N ALA A 124 23.78 -18.26 4.67
CA ALA A 124 23.31 -18.82 3.39
C ALA A 124 21.96 -18.21 2.92
N ALA A 125 21.19 -17.61 3.82
CA ALA A 125 19.92 -16.96 3.48
C ALA A 125 20.09 -15.53 2.92
N ALA A 126 21.31 -15.02 2.76
CA ALA A 126 21.57 -13.68 2.22
C ALA A 126 20.94 -13.46 0.84
N ALA A 127 20.90 -14.48 -0.01
CA ALA A 127 20.27 -14.43 -1.33
C ALA A 127 18.74 -14.37 -1.30
N LEU A 128 18.12 -14.56 -0.13
CA LEU A 128 16.66 -14.56 0.07
C LEU A 128 16.14 -13.24 0.65
N CYS A 129 17.01 -12.24 0.86
CA CYS A 129 16.64 -10.90 1.32
C CYS A 129 16.10 -10.06 0.16
N THR A 130 14.97 -10.46 -0.38
CA THR A 130 14.41 -9.93 -1.62
C THR A 130 13.04 -9.27 -1.42
N SER A 131 12.58 -9.12 -0.17
CA SER A 131 11.40 -8.32 0.17
C SER A 131 11.83 -6.90 0.56
N TYR A 132 11.51 -5.95 -0.31
CA TYR A 132 11.90 -4.55 -0.17
C TYR A 132 10.76 -3.64 0.30
N GLY A 133 9.53 -4.15 0.35
CA GLY A 133 8.36 -3.37 0.77
C GLY A 133 8.56 -2.76 2.16
N GLN A 134 8.23 -1.47 2.30
CA GLN A 134 8.30 -0.74 3.57
C GLN A 134 7.06 0.12 3.78
N GLY A 135 6.50 0.08 4.97
CA GLY A 135 5.35 0.90 5.35
C GLY A 135 5.61 2.39 5.09
N GLY A 136 4.59 3.09 4.60
CA GLY A 136 4.68 4.52 4.30
C GLY A 136 5.43 4.88 3.02
N SER A 137 6.09 3.92 2.34
CA SER A 137 6.88 4.18 1.13
C SER A 137 6.01 4.70 -0.01
N ARG A 138 6.52 5.72 -0.70
CA ARG A 138 5.96 6.29 -1.92
C ARG A 138 6.71 5.78 -3.15
N VAL A 139 6.19 6.08 -4.33
CA VAL A 139 6.84 5.65 -5.59
C VAL A 139 8.25 6.25 -5.68
N THR A 140 8.39 7.57 -5.51
CA THR A 140 9.66 8.29 -5.74
C THR A 140 10.10 9.12 -4.54
N ASN A 141 9.15 9.75 -3.84
CA ASN A 141 9.49 10.71 -2.80
C ASN A 141 9.92 10.00 -1.49
N PRO A 142 11.10 10.28 -0.94
CA PRO A 142 11.57 9.68 0.31
C PRO A 142 10.82 10.16 1.55
N ALA A 143 10.13 11.31 1.48
CA ALA A 143 9.25 11.78 2.55
C ALA A 143 7.94 10.99 2.53
N GLY A 144 7.98 9.72 2.95
CA GLY A 144 6.84 8.84 3.09
C GLY A 144 6.08 9.05 4.40
N ILE A 145 4.96 8.33 4.53
CA ILE A 145 4.11 8.42 5.74
C ILE A 145 4.84 7.81 6.93
N GLY A 146 4.95 8.56 8.03
CA GLY A 146 5.64 8.14 9.24
C GLY A 146 7.16 8.37 9.23
N ASN A 147 7.74 8.98 8.18
CA ASN A 147 9.18 9.25 8.10
C ASN A 147 9.67 10.26 9.14
N ASN A 148 8.88 11.29 9.46
CA ASN A 148 9.19 12.32 10.47
C ASN A 148 10.58 12.95 10.30
N GLY A 149 10.98 13.25 9.07
CA GLY A 149 12.31 13.82 8.77
C GLY A 149 13.48 12.86 9.07
N GLY A 150 13.25 11.53 8.98
CA GLY A 150 14.23 10.49 9.26
C GLY A 150 14.22 9.98 10.70
N ALA A 151 13.45 10.61 11.61
CA ALA A 151 13.34 10.17 13.00
C ALA A 151 12.28 9.06 13.22
N GLY A 152 11.60 8.64 12.15
CA GLY A 152 10.53 7.64 12.19
C GLY A 152 10.81 6.43 11.29
N ALA A 153 9.80 6.05 10.54
CA ALA A 153 9.87 4.97 9.56
C ALA A 153 10.87 5.29 8.43
N LEU A 154 11.57 4.29 7.93
CA LEU A 154 12.58 4.46 6.88
C LEU A 154 11.97 4.95 5.56
N THR A 155 10.80 4.42 5.21
CA THR A 155 10.03 4.76 4.01
C THR A 155 10.86 4.84 2.71
N VAL A 156 11.77 3.88 2.54
CA VAL A 156 12.61 3.83 1.33
C VAL A 156 11.70 3.77 0.10
N PRO A 157 11.76 4.79 -0.80
CA PRO A 157 10.82 4.85 -1.92
C PRO A 157 11.08 3.72 -2.92
N MET A 158 10.05 3.33 -3.70
CA MET A 158 10.12 2.17 -4.58
C MET A 158 11.28 2.24 -5.58
N VAL A 159 11.57 3.42 -6.12
CA VAL A 159 12.74 3.63 -6.99
C VAL A 159 14.03 3.19 -6.31
N LYS A 160 14.19 3.51 -5.02
CA LYS A 160 15.38 3.17 -4.24
C LYS A 160 15.37 1.71 -3.79
N GLN A 161 14.18 1.12 -3.55
CA GLN A 161 14.05 -0.32 -3.30
C GLN A 161 14.59 -1.12 -4.50
N ILE A 162 14.23 -0.74 -5.72
CA ILE A 162 14.72 -1.38 -6.95
C ILE A 162 16.24 -1.17 -7.10
N ASP A 163 16.74 0.05 -6.87
CA ASP A 163 18.19 0.33 -6.89
C ASP A 163 18.97 -0.50 -5.86
N ASN A 164 18.40 -0.68 -4.66
CA ASN A 164 18.99 -1.51 -3.62
C ASN A 164 19.07 -2.99 -4.04
N HIS A 165 18.03 -3.51 -4.71
CA HIS A 165 18.05 -4.85 -5.29
C HIS A 165 19.17 -4.97 -6.34
N LEU A 166 19.21 -4.07 -7.29
CA LEU A 166 20.24 -4.09 -8.35
C LEU A 166 21.65 -4.02 -7.74
N ALA A 167 21.86 -3.18 -6.73
CA ALA A 167 23.16 -3.09 -6.05
C ALA A 167 23.52 -4.39 -5.31
N ALA A 168 22.56 -5.09 -4.73
CA ALA A 168 22.80 -6.34 -3.99
C ALA A 168 23.02 -7.54 -4.92
N PHE A 169 22.45 -7.54 -6.13
CA PHE A 169 22.39 -8.68 -7.04
C PHE A 169 23.13 -8.43 -8.38
N GLY A 170 24.20 -7.62 -8.37
CA GLY A 170 25.09 -7.43 -9.52
C GLY A 170 24.47 -6.66 -10.69
N GLY A 171 23.53 -5.76 -10.43
CA GLY A 171 22.94 -4.85 -11.40
C GLY A 171 21.88 -5.45 -12.31
N LYS A 172 21.36 -6.63 -11.98
CA LYS A 172 20.40 -7.36 -12.84
C LYS A 172 19.45 -8.25 -12.03
N PHE A 173 18.35 -8.64 -12.68
CA PHE A 173 17.45 -9.69 -12.22
C PHE A 173 17.82 -11.04 -12.85
N ASN A 174 17.47 -12.13 -12.18
CA ASN A 174 17.65 -13.47 -12.72
C ASN A 174 16.40 -13.90 -13.50
N ALA A 175 16.57 -14.73 -14.51
CA ALA A 175 15.45 -15.24 -15.33
C ALA A 175 14.47 -16.11 -14.52
N THR A 176 14.85 -16.54 -13.32
CA THR A 176 14.06 -17.34 -12.38
C THR A 176 13.45 -16.51 -11.25
N ASP A 177 13.58 -15.19 -11.27
CA ASP A 177 12.95 -14.32 -10.29
C ASP A 177 11.47 -14.12 -10.66
N LEU A 178 10.57 -14.33 -9.69
CA LEU A 178 9.22 -13.81 -9.73
C LEU A 178 9.25 -12.41 -9.11
N ILE A 179 8.97 -11.40 -9.92
CA ILE A 179 9.06 -10.00 -9.50
C ILE A 179 7.64 -9.45 -9.32
N VAL A 180 7.34 -8.95 -8.13
CA VAL A 180 6.05 -8.34 -7.80
C VAL A 180 6.24 -6.87 -7.42
N VAL A 181 5.44 -5.97 -8.01
CA VAL A 181 5.56 -4.52 -7.86
C VAL A 181 4.19 -3.97 -7.47
N TRP A 182 4.06 -3.53 -6.21
CA TRP A 182 2.79 -3.00 -5.71
C TRP A 182 3.02 -1.79 -4.79
N GLY A 183 2.75 -0.59 -5.27
CA GLY A 183 2.87 0.64 -4.50
C GLY A 183 2.22 1.82 -5.20
N GLY A 184 2.12 2.93 -4.45
CA GLY A 184 1.39 4.13 -4.83
C GLY A 184 0.25 4.48 -3.86
N ASN A 185 -0.12 3.55 -2.94
CA ASN A 185 -1.16 3.83 -1.93
C ASN A 185 -0.80 5.02 -1.05
N ASN A 186 0.46 5.16 -0.65
CA ASN A 186 0.91 6.30 0.15
C ASN A 186 0.93 7.61 -0.64
N ASP A 187 1.12 7.57 -1.95
CA ASP A 187 0.94 8.74 -2.81
C ASP A 187 -0.52 9.18 -2.82
N VAL A 188 -1.50 8.23 -2.87
CA VAL A 188 -2.94 8.55 -2.73
C VAL A 188 -3.20 9.28 -1.41
N PHE A 189 -2.74 8.75 -0.27
CA PHE A 189 -3.00 9.37 1.03
C PHE A 189 -2.33 10.73 1.20
N VAL A 190 -1.12 10.93 0.66
CA VAL A 190 -0.43 12.23 0.67
C VAL A 190 -1.17 13.25 -0.19
N GLN A 191 -1.59 12.88 -1.41
CA GLN A 191 -2.37 13.78 -2.28
C GLN A 191 -3.74 14.08 -1.67
N PHE A 192 -4.42 13.10 -1.12
CA PHE A 192 -5.69 13.27 -0.42
C PHE A 192 -5.56 14.21 0.78
N GLY A 193 -4.54 14.02 1.61
CA GLY A 193 -4.25 14.90 2.76
C GLY A 193 -3.93 16.33 2.33
N GLY A 194 -3.14 16.50 1.26
CA GLY A 194 -2.82 17.81 0.68
C GLY A 194 -4.06 18.52 0.16
N PHE A 195 -4.92 17.83 -0.57
CA PHE A 195 -6.21 18.36 -1.00
C PHE A 195 -7.09 18.76 0.20
N GLY A 196 -7.19 17.91 1.23
CA GLY A 196 -7.97 18.21 2.42
C GLY A 196 -7.48 19.47 3.16
N ALA A 197 -6.17 19.67 3.27
CA ALA A 197 -5.58 20.86 3.85
C ALA A 197 -5.89 22.13 3.01
N ALA A 198 -5.78 22.04 1.70
CA ALA A 198 -6.13 23.13 0.79
C ALA A 198 -7.62 23.48 0.88
N ALA A 199 -8.51 22.48 0.87
CA ALA A 199 -9.94 22.66 1.01
C ALA A 199 -10.32 23.35 2.34
N ALA A 200 -9.68 22.97 3.44
CA ALA A 200 -9.90 23.61 4.73
C ALA A 200 -9.45 25.08 4.75
N ALA A 201 -8.32 25.40 4.12
CA ALA A 201 -7.84 26.78 4.00
C ALA A 201 -8.78 27.64 3.12
N ILE A 202 -9.22 27.10 1.99
CA ILE A 202 -10.17 27.77 1.07
C ILE A 202 -11.49 28.06 1.80
N GLN A 203 -12.01 27.09 2.54
CA GLN A 203 -13.23 27.27 3.33
C GLN A 203 -13.08 28.35 4.40
N ALA A 204 -11.93 28.40 5.08
CA ALA A 204 -11.66 29.42 6.09
C ALA A 204 -11.65 30.83 5.47
N ASP A 205 -11.06 30.98 4.28
CA ASP A 205 -11.03 32.27 3.56
C ASP A 205 -12.42 32.66 3.05
N ALA A 206 -13.23 31.74 2.58
CA ALA A 206 -14.61 31.99 2.16
C ALA A 206 -15.50 32.43 3.34
N VAL A 207 -15.42 31.72 4.48
CA VAL A 207 -16.16 32.05 5.70
C VAL A 207 -15.74 33.43 6.25
N ALA A 208 -14.47 33.77 6.13
CA ALA A 208 -13.97 35.09 6.54
C ALA A 208 -14.31 36.23 5.53
N GLY A 209 -14.99 35.92 4.43
CA GLY A 209 -15.36 36.88 3.38
C GLY A 209 -14.15 37.41 2.57
N LYS A 210 -13.01 36.72 2.62
CA LYS A 210 -11.79 37.11 1.88
C LYS A 210 -11.86 36.73 0.40
N ILE A 211 -12.66 35.73 0.06
CA ILE A 211 -12.87 35.25 -1.31
C ILE A 211 -14.35 35.03 -1.57
N SER A 212 -14.77 35.17 -2.81
CA SER A 212 -16.14 34.85 -3.24
C SER A 212 -16.39 33.34 -3.31
N ALA A 213 -17.65 32.93 -3.40
CA ALA A 213 -18.02 31.52 -3.61
C ALA A 213 -17.44 30.97 -4.94
N ASP A 214 -17.46 31.77 -6.01
CA ASP A 214 -16.91 31.37 -7.31
C ASP A 214 -15.39 31.17 -7.24
N GLU A 215 -14.68 32.05 -6.56
CA GLU A 215 -13.26 31.91 -6.33
C GLU A 215 -12.96 30.69 -5.45
N ALA A 216 -13.76 30.41 -4.42
CA ALA A 216 -13.61 29.22 -3.61
C ALA A 216 -13.78 27.94 -4.44
N ASN A 217 -14.82 27.86 -5.28
CA ASN A 217 -15.07 26.73 -6.17
C ASN A 217 -13.92 26.54 -7.17
N LYS A 218 -13.42 27.62 -7.77
CA LYS A 218 -12.25 27.56 -8.67
C LYS A 218 -11.03 27.00 -7.95
N ARG A 219 -10.69 27.51 -6.76
CA ARG A 219 -9.53 27.04 -5.98
C ARG A 219 -9.67 25.58 -5.56
N LEU A 220 -10.87 25.12 -5.22
CA LEU A 220 -11.13 23.71 -4.92
C LEU A 220 -10.90 22.82 -6.14
N TYR A 221 -11.40 23.23 -7.31
CA TYR A 221 -11.14 22.52 -8.57
C TYR A 221 -9.64 22.45 -8.90
N ASP A 222 -8.93 23.58 -8.79
CA ASP A 222 -7.49 23.64 -9.04
C ASP A 222 -6.71 22.72 -8.06
N ALA A 223 -7.10 22.70 -6.78
CA ALA A 223 -6.49 21.81 -5.77
C ALA A 223 -6.75 20.31 -6.07
N GLN A 224 -7.96 19.96 -6.50
CA GLN A 224 -8.27 18.60 -6.89
C GLN A 224 -7.49 18.17 -8.14
N THR A 225 -7.41 19.03 -9.14
CA THR A 225 -6.62 18.82 -10.36
C THR A 225 -5.14 18.62 -10.02
N ALA A 226 -4.57 19.44 -9.14
CA ALA A 226 -3.19 19.30 -8.69
C ALA A 226 -2.93 17.93 -8.01
N ALA A 227 -3.88 17.44 -7.18
CA ALA A 227 -3.79 16.14 -6.55
C ALA A 227 -3.85 15.00 -7.58
N GLN A 228 -4.73 15.08 -8.59
CA GLN A 228 -4.80 14.12 -9.69
C GLN A 228 -3.51 14.10 -10.53
N GLU A 229 -2.95 15.27 -10.87
CA GLU A 229 -1.66 15.35 -11.57
C GLU A 229 -0.51 14.76 -10.73
N GLY A 230 -0.58 14.86 -9.41
CA GLY A 230 0.32 14.15 -8.50
C GLY A 230 0.23 12.63 -8.63
N MET A 231 -0.99 12.08 -8.71
CA MET A 231 -1.23 10.66 -8.90
C MET A 231 -0.81 10.15 -10.29
N LYS A 232 -1.13 10.91 -11.34
CA LYS A 232 -0.67 10.65 -12.70
C LYS A 232 0.86 10.54 -12.75
N ARG A 233 1.56 11.52 -12.18
CA ARG A 233 3.03 11.53 -12.13
C ARG A 233 3.58 10.31 -11.41
N ALA A 234 3.04 9.95 -10.24
CA ALA A 234 3.48 8.76 -9.51
C ALA A 234 3.31 7.47 -10.33
N ALA A 235 2.19 7.32 -11.05
CA ALA A 235 1.96 6.17 -11.93
C ALA A 235 2.96 6.12 -13.10
N GLN A 236 3.21 7.26 -13.76
CA GLN A 236 4.18 7.37 -14.86
C GLN A 236 5.61 7.09 -14.39
N GLU A 237 5.99 7.57 -13.22
CA GLU A 237 7.29 7.28 -12.60
C GLU A 237 7.43 5.78 -12.33
N LEU A 238 6.41 5.14 -11.73
CA LEU A 238 6.43 3.71 -11.45
C LEU A 238 6.60 2.87 -12.73
N THR A 239 5.83 3.19 -13.77
CA THR A 239 5.92 2.48 -15.06
C THR A 239 7.28 2.70 -15.74
N GLY A 240 7.86 3.90 -15.62
CA GLY A 240 9.22 4.19 -16.03
C GLY A 240 10.23 3.30 -15.30
N TYR A 241 10.11 3.14 -13.98
CA TYR A 241 11.00 2.25 -13.21
C TYR A 241 10.85 0.78 -13.58
N VAL A 242 9.62 0.32 -13.82
CA VAL A 242 9.38 -1.04 -14.32
C VAL A 242 10.10 -1.26 -15.65
N ARG A 243 9.95 -0.35 -16.60
CA ARG A 243 10.59 -0.44 -17.91
C ARG A 243 12.12 -0.37 -17.83
N ASP A 244 12.65 0.68 -17.17
CA ASP A 244 14.07 1.06 -17.28
C ASP A 244 14.94 0.36 -16.25
N LYS A 245 14.38 -0.01 -15.09
CA LYS A 245 15.14 -0.59 -13.96
C LYS A 245 14.81 -2.06 -13.69
N ILE A 246 13.66 -2.57 -14.17
CA ILE A 246 13.32 -3.99 -13.99
C ILE A 246 13.45 -4.72 -15.32
N LEU A 247 12.66 -4.38 -16.33
CA LEU A 247 12.67 -5.07 -17.61
C LEU A 247 14.01 -4.91 -18.35
N ALA A 248 14.55 -3.71 -18.45
CA ALA A 248 15.85 -3.43 -19.07
C ALA A 248 17.02 -4.06 -18.31
N LYS A 249 16.81 -4.53 -17.07
CA LYS A 249 17.80 -5.22 -16.24
C LYS A 249 17.55 -6.73 -16.11
N GLY A 250 16.75 -7.31 -17.02
CA GLY A 250 16.57 -8.76 -17.15
C GLY A 250 15.37 -9.32 -16.39
N GLY A 251 14.53 -8.47 -15.77
CA GLY A 251 13.25 -8.91 -15.18
C GLY A 251 12.38 -9.58 -16.25
N LYS A 252 12.09 -10.87 -16.06
CA LYS A 252 11.34 -11.67 -17.04
C LYS A 252 9.90 -11.95 -16.61
N TYR A 253 9.69 -12.36 -15.37
CA TYR A 253 8.38 -12.65 -14.82
C TYR A 253 7.98 -11.52 -13.87
N VAL A 254 7.38 -10.48 -14.45
CA VAL A 254 7.06 -9.22 -13.74
C VAL A 254 5.55 -9.06 -13.65
N THR A 255 5.04 -8.99 -12.43
CA THR A 255 3.65 -8.56 -12.16
C THR A 255 3.66 -7.17 -11.56
N VAL A 256 2.79 -6.31 -12.09
CA VAL A 256 2.51 -4.98 -11.54
C VAL A 256 1.07 -4.96 -11.08
N PHE A 257 0.82 -4.38 -9.91
CA PHE A 257 -0.50 -4.34 -9.31
C PHE A 257 -1.07 -2.94 -9.39
N ASN A 258 -2.33 -2.81 -9.78
CA ASN A 258 -3.05 -1.56 -9.61
C ASN A 258 -3.48 -1.38 -8.14
N LEU A 259 -3.92 -0.17 -7.78
CA LEU A 259 -4.32 0.15 -6.42
C LEU A 259 -5.77 -0.28 -6.15
N PRO A 260 -6.05 -0.88 -4.98
CA PRO A 260 -7.42 -1.09 -4.52
C PRO A 260 -8.09 0.25 -4.20
N ASP A 261 -9.42 0.29 -4.24
CA ASP A 261 -10.18 1.49 -3.89
C ASP A 261 -10.16 1.71 -2.37
N SER A 262 -9.33 2.65 -1.93
CA SER A 262 -9.17 2.99 -0.51
C SER A 262 -10.43 3.57 0.13
N SER A 263 -11.41 4.02 -0.67
CA SER A 263 -12.71 4.49 -0.17
C SER A 263 -13.56 3.37 0.44
N LEU A 264 -13.26 2.11 0.09
CA LEU A 264 -13.94 0.91 0.57
C LEU A 264 -13.32 0.31 1.83
N THR A 265 -12.31 0.95 2.39
CA THR A 265 -11.68 0.53 3.65
C THR A 265 -12.42 1.08 4.87
N PRO A 266 -12.16 0.58 6.09
CA PRO A 266 -12.68 1.21 7.31
C PRO A 266 -12.34 2.70 7.42
N PHE A 267 -11.15 3.13 7.01
CA PHE A 267 -10.78 4.55 6.93
C PHE A 267 -11.71 5.30 5.97
N GLY A 268 -11.90 4.79 4.76
CA GLY A 268 -12.81 5.39 3.77
C GLY A 268 -14.24 5.52 4.32
N SER A 269 -14.71 4.54 5.09
CA SER A 269 -16.06 4.54 5.68
C SER A 269 -16.27 5.67 6.71
N THR A 270 -15.20 6.19 7.32
CA THR A 270 -15.27 7.33 8.26
C THR A 270 -15.40 8.69 7.56
N LEU A 271 -15.14 8.74 6.26
CA LEU A 271 -15.14 9.97 5.47
C LEU A 271 -16.55 10.35 5.01
N PRO A 272 -16.87 11.65 4.88
CA PRO A 272 -18.04 12.10 4.14
C PRO A 272 -18.07 11.59 2.69
N VAL A 273 -19.25 11.47 2.09
CA VAL A 273 -19.44 10.92 0.74
C VAL A 273 -18.54 11.61 -0.29
N ASP A 274 -18.51 12.96 -0.27
CA ASP A 274 -17.70 13.73 -1.22
C ASP A 274 -16.21 13.46 -1.08
N ALA A 275 -15.72 13.34 0.17
CA ALA A 275 -14.31 13.01 0.43
C ALA A 275 -13.96 11.59 -0.05
N ARG A 276 -14.88 10.64 0.09
CA ARG A 276 -14.73 9.30 -0.49
C ARG A 276 -14.64 9.36 -2.01
N GLY A 277 -15.46 10.20 -2.65
CA GLY A 277 -15.40 10.44 -4.10
C GLY A 277 -14.03 10.94 -4.56
N VAL A 278 -13.43 11.88 -3.83
CA VAL A 278 -12.08 12.37 -4.13
C VAL A 278 -11.06 11.23 -3.98
N LEU A 279 -11.15 10.44 -2.91
CA LEU A 279 -10.24 9.32 -2.66
C LEU A 279 -10.30 8.28 -3.80
N THR A 280 -11.53 7.90 -4.22
CA THR A 280 -11.73 7.00 -5.38
C THR A 280 -11.14 7.61 -6.67
N THR A 281 -11.36 8.91 -6.91
CA THR A 281 -10.84 9.59 -8.11
C THR A 281 -9.31 9.57 -8.17
N LEU A 282 -8.64 9.75 -7.03
CA LEU A 282 -7.16 9.68 -6.97
C LEU A 282 -6.65 8.27 -7.29
N VAL A 283 -7.30 7.22 -6.76
CA VAL A 283 -6.99 5.82 -7.08
C VAL A 283 -7.22 5.54 -8.56
N ASP A 284 -8.36 5.93 -9.11
CA ASP A 284 -8.70 5.71 -10.51
C ASP A 284 -7.73 6.44 -11.46
N THR A 285 -7.31 7.66 -11.10
CA THR A 285 -6.30 8.42 -11.84
C THR A 285 -4.97 7.65 -11.88
N PHE A 286 -4.48 7.16 -10.74
CA PHE A 286 -3.26 6.34 -10.70
C PHE A 286 -3.40 5.09 -11.57
N ASN A 287 -4.49 4.34 -11.42
CA ASN A 287 -4.72 3.09 -12.11
C ASN A 287 -4.82 3.27 -13.64
N LEU A 288 -5.43 4.36 -14.08
CA LEU A 288 -5.50 4.73 -15.50
C LEU A 288 -4.11 4.94 -16.09
N TRP A 289 -3.28 5.78 -15.45
CA TRP A 289 -1.96 6.11 -15.95
C TRP A 289 -0.93 5.00 -15.73
N LEU A 290 -1.14 4.14 -14.74
CA LEU A 290 -0.39 2.89 -14.59
C LEU A 290 -0.64 1.96 -15.80
N ARG A 291 -1.90 1.75 -16.15
CA ARG A 291 -2.25 0.92 -17.31
C ARG A 291 -1.69 1.50 -18.60
N ASP A 292 -1.81 2.82 -18.79
CA ASP A 292 -1.29 3.53 -19.94
C ASP A 292 0.22 3.33 -20.10
N GLY A 293 0.98 3.59 -19.04
CA GLY A 293 2.44 3.48 -19.06
C GLY A 293 2.97 2.04 -19.16
N LEU A 294 2.15 1.03 -18.86
CA LEU A 294 2.47 -0.39 -19.04
C LEU A 294 2.05 -0.90 -20.44
N GLY A 295 1.39 -0.08 -21.26
CA GLY A 295 0.96 -0.45 -22.60
C GLY A 295 2.09 -1.01 -23.45
N GLY A 296 1.90 -2.21 -24.03
CA GLY A 296 2.90 -2.89 -24.84
C GLY A 296 4.12 -3.45 -24.09
N GLN A 297 4.22 -3.25 -22.77
CA GLN A 297 5.34 -3.81 -21.98
C GLN A 297 5.11 -5.31 -21.69
N PRO A 298 6.18 -6.14 -21.64
CA PRO A 298 6.10 -7.56 -21.33
C PRO A 298 5.93 -7.81 -19.81
N VAL A 299 4.81 -7.38 -19.27
CA VAL A 299 4.43 -7.55 -17.86
C VAL A 299 3.01 -8.09 -17.76
N GLN A 300 2.67 -8.63 -16.58
CA GLN A 300 1.30 -8.97 -16.20
C GLN A 300 0.75 -7.90 -15.26
N LEU A 301 -0.47 -7.43 -15.53
CA LEU A 301 -1.18 -6.50 -14.65
C LEU A 301 -2.16 -7.29 -13.79
N VAL A 302 -1.98 -7.23 -12.45
CA VAL A 302 -2.90 -7.81 -11.48
C VAL A 302 -3.91 -6.76 -11.03
N ASP A 303 -5.18 -6.98 -11.31
CA ASP A 303 -6.26 -6.02 -11.03
C ASP A 303 -6.77 -6.13 -9.59
N GLN A 304 -6.02 -5.55 -8.64
CA GLN A 304 -6.42 -5.47 -7.23
C GLN A 304 -7.59 -4.50 -6.99
N ASN A 305 -7.84 -3.56 -7.89
CA ASN A 305 -9.01 -2.69 -7.79
C ASN A 305 -10.30 -3.49 -7.97
N ALA A 306 -10.39 -4.27 -9.04
CA ALA A 306 -11.55 -5.12 -9.29
C ALA A 306 -11.70 -6.22 -8.21
N ALA A 307 -10.59 -6.86 -7.81
CA ALA A 307 -10.60 -7.87 -6.76
C ALA A 307 -11.08 -7.31 -5.42
N GLY A 308 -10.57 -6.16 -5.00
CA GLY A 308 -10.98 -5.48 -3.77
C GLY A 308 -12.46 -5.11 -3.76
N LYS A 309 -12.98 -4.58 -4.87
CA LYS A 309 -14.41 -4.28 -5.04
C LYS A 309 -15.28 -5.55 -4.93
N ALA A 310 -14.84 -6.67 -5.52
CA ALA A 310 -15.56 -7.94 -5.43
C ALA A 310 -15.59 -8.49 -3.99
N VAL A 311 -14.46 -8.43 -3.28
CA VAL A 311 -14.37 -8.83 -1.87
C VAL A 311 -15.25 -7.94 -0.99
N TYR A 312 -15.24 -6.63 -1.22
CA TYR A 312 -16.07 -5.69 -0.47
C TYR A 312 -17.56 -5.96 -0.66
N ALA A 313 -17.98 -6.23 -1.89
CA ALA A 313 -19.39 -6.50 -2.21
C ALA A 313 -19.90 -7.83 -1.64
N ASN A 314 -19.05 -8.86 -1.58
CA ASN A 314 -19.44 -10.20 -1.18
C ASN A 314 -18.38 -10.88 -0.29
N PRO A 315 -18.07 -10.35 0.90
CA PRO A 315 -16.97 -10.84 1.74
C PRO A 315 -17.12 -12.32 2.12
N GLY A 316 -18.35 -12.81 2.30
CA GLY A 316 -18.61 -14.21 2.64
C GLY A 316 -18.14 -15.23 1.60
N GLN A 317 -18.09 -14.86 0.31
CA GLN A 317 -17.53 -15.72 -0.75
C GLN A 317 -16.03 -15.96 -0.60
N TYR A 318 -15.36 -15.08 0.14
CA TYR A 318 -13.92 -15.12 0.42
C TYR A 318 -13.60 -15.58 1.85
N GLY A 319 -14.61 -16.10 2.58
CA GLY A 319 -14.46 -16.55 3.97
C GLY A 319 -14.37 -15.41 4.99
N LEU A 320 -14.74 -14.19 4.59
CA LEU A 320 -14.71 -13.01 5.45
C LEU A 320 -16.10 -12.71 6.01
N THR A 321 -16.18 -12.29 7.28
CA THR A 321 -17.44 -12.00 7.97
C THR A 321 -17.61 -10.52 8.28
N VAL A 322 -16.50 -9.76 8.39
CA VAL A 322 -16.49 -8.33 8.69
C VAL A 322 -15.45 -7.64 7.79
N ASN A 323 -15.88 -6.59 7.08
CA ASN A 323 -15.03 -5.81 6.17
C ASN A 323 -15.14 -4.28 6.37
N THR A 324 -15.82 -3.81 7.41
CA THR A 324 -16.06 -2.38 7.65
C THR A 324 -15.50 -1.88 8.98
N VAL A 325 -15.08 -2.79 9.85
CA VAL A 325 -14.56 -2.48 11.18
C VAL A 325 -13.15 -3.07 11.34
N PRO A 326 -12.17 -2.30 11.85
CA PRO A 326 -10.83 -2.81 12.15
C PRO A 326 -10.84 -3.87 13.24
N ALA A 327 -10.00 -4.91 13.12
CA ALA A 327 -9.80 -5.93 14.15
C ALA A 327 -9.00 -5.41 15.33
N CYS A 328 -8.04 -4.52 15.08
CA CYS A 328 -7.23 -3.87 16.12
C CYS A 328 -8.02 -2.79 16.85
N ASP A 329 -7.83 -2.70 18.16
CA ASP A 329 -8.49 -1.73 19.02
C ASP A 329 -7.54 -0.56 19.34
N ALA A 330 -7.90 0.64 18.88
CA ALA A 330 -7.08 1.83 19.06
C ALA A 330 -6.85 2.18 20.54
N THR A 331 -7.84 1.90 21.41
CA THR A 331 -7.71 2.14 22.87
C THR A 331 -6.71 1.17 23.48
N ALA A 332 -6.80 -0.12 23.14
CA ALA A 332 -5.87 -1.13 23.61
C ALA A 332 -4.43 -0.84 23.13
N ILE A 333 -4.25 -0.50 21.85
CA ILE A 333 -2.94 -0.13 21.30
C ILE A 333 -2.41 1.14 21.94
N GLY A 334 -3.26 2.14 22.16
CA GLY A 334 -2.89 3.35 22.90
C GLY A 334 -2.36 3.04 24.30
N ALA A 335 -3.02 2.14 25.04
CA ALA A 335 -2.57 1.71 26.36
C ALA A 335 -1.22 0.97 26.31
N ILE A 336 -1.04 0.05 25.35
CA ILE A 336 0.20 -0.72 25.14
C ILE A 336 1.39 0.19 24.83
N THR A 337 1.15 1.22 24.01
CA THR A 337 2.19 2.14 23.54
C THR A 337 2.36 3.39 24.42
N GLY A 338 1.72 3.43 25.61
CA GLY A 338 1.78 4.60 26.51
C GLY A 338 1.23 5.89 25.88
N GLY A 339 0.28 5.77 24.95
CA GLY A 339 -0.33 6.89 24.22
C GLY A 339 0.45 7.35 22.98
N ALA A 340 1.54 6.69 22.61
CA ALA A 340 2.32 7.05 21.45
C ALA A 340 1.60 6.73 20.12
N VAL A 341 0.77 5.69 20.08
CA VAL A 341 -0.03 5.27 18.94
C VAL A 341 -1.51 5.36 19.31
N THR A 342 -2.26 6.24 18.67
CA THR A 342 -3.67 6.52 19.01
C THR A 342 -4.64 6.20 17.87
N ASP A 343 -4.12 5.85 16.69
CA ASP A 343 -4.88 5.56 15.48
C ASP A 343 -5.21 4.07 15.28
N GLY A 344 -4.72 3.21 16.19
CA GLY A 344 -4.94 1.77 16.12
C GLY A 344 -4.11 1.08 15.03
N SER A 345 -2.96 1.65 14.65
CA SER A 345 -2.07 1.10 13.64
C SER A 345 -1.74 -0.37 13.87
N SER A 346 -1.96 -1.19 12.86
CA SER A 346 -1.72 -2.62 12.91
C SER A 346 -0.24 -3.00 13.09
N LEU A 347 0.67 -2.10 12.80
CA LEU A 347 2.10 -2.26 13.12
C LEU A 347 2.34 -2.60 14.60
N PHE A 348 1.50 -2.09 15.49
CA PHE A 348 1.58 -2.27 16.95
C PHE A 348 0.47 -3.19 17.49
N CYS A 349 -0.19 -3.96 16.64
CA CYS A 349 -1.33 -4.79 17.00
C CYS A 349 -0.91 -6.26 17.09
N ASN A 350 -1.05 -6.86 18.27
CA ASN A 350 -0.82 -8.29 18.48
C ASN A 350 -2.12 -8.98 18.91
N GLY A 351 -2.42 -10.12 18.29
CA GLY A 351 -3.62 -10.90 18.51
C GLY A 351 -3.39 -12.20 19.28
N THR A 352 -2.21 -12.42 19.87
CA THR A 352 -1.94 -13.63 20.64
C THR A 352 -2.69 -13.60 21.97
N PRO A 353 -3.56 -14.57 22.26
CA PRO A 353 -4.31 -14.58 23.51
C PRO A 353 -3.40 -14.72 24.73
N GLY A 354 -3.72 -13.97 25.78
CA GLY A 354 -3.06 -14.09 27.10
C GLY A 354 -1.76 -13.29 27.24
N VAL A 355 -1.34 -12.54 26.21
CA VAL A 355 -0.17 -11.66 26.31
C VAL A 355 -0.57 -10.29 26.85
N GLY A 356 0.35 -9.63 27.61
CA GLY A 356 0.09 -8.30 28.18
C GLY A 356 0.00 -7.16 27.17
N TYR A 357 0.30 -7.44 25.90
CA TYR A 357 0.24 -6.51 24.75
C TYR A 357 -0.83 -6.92 23.72
N TYR A 358 -1.91 -7.54 24.16
CA TYR A 358 -3.04 -7.91 23.33
C TYR A 358 -3.80 -6.68 22.82
N GLY A 359 -3.85 -6.51 21.49
CA GLY A 359 -4.37 -5.30 20.86
C GLY A 359 -5.65 -5.49 20.04
N LEU A 360 -6.31 -6.66 20.11
CA LEU A 360 -7.54 -6.89 19.34
C LEU A 360 -8.79 -6.36 20.03
N ARG A 361 -9.73 -5.94 19.21
CA ARG A 361 -11.11 -5.66 19.60
C ARG A 361 -11.80 -6.94 20.08
N ALA A 362 -12.67 -6.81 21.07
CA ALA A 362 -13.49 -7.92 21.56
C ALA A 362 -14.30 -8.57 20.40
N GLY A 363 -14.21 -9.88 20.25
CA GLY A 363 -14.88 -10.65 19.21
C GLY A 363 -14.22 -10.60 17.83
N ALA A 364 -13.13 -9.87 17.66
CA ALA A 364 -12.38 -9.86 16.40
C ALA A 364 -11.74 -11.22 16.11
N ASN A 365 -11.78 -11.64 14.84
CA ASN A 365 -11.17 -12.87 14.38
C ASN A 365 -10.22 -12.56 13.23
N VAL A 366 -8.95 -12.82 13.42
CA VAL A 366 -7.85 -12.49 12.51
C VAL A 366 -7.96 -13.22 11.16
N ASN A 367 -8.70 -14.33 11.09
CA ASN A 367 -8.86 -15.14 9.89
C ASN A 367 -10.10 -14.79 9.09
N THR A 368 -11.11 -14.13 9.71
CA THR A 368 -12.39 -13.86 9.05
C THR A 368 -12.77 -12.37 9.00
N TRP A 369 -12.06 -11.50 9.71
CA TRP A 369 -12.18 -10.07 9.51
C TRP A 369 -11.22 -9.63 8.42
N GLN A 370 -11.64 -8.69 7.57
CA GLN A 370 -10.82 -8.27 6.42
C GLN A 370 -9.68 -7.34 6.82
N PHE A 371 -9.95 -6.38 7.71
CA PHE A 371 -9.01 -5.31 8.04
C PHE A 371 -8.49 -5.40 9.46
N ALA A 372 -7.18 -5.25 9.60
CA ALA A 372 -6.48 -5.13 10.87
C ALA A 372 -6.67 -3.72 11.47
N ASP A 373 -6.42 -2.69 10.67
CA ASP A 373 -6.63 -1.28 11.03
C ASP A 373 -7.48 -0.56 9.97
N GLY A 374 -7.35 0.75 9.88
CA GLY A 374 -8.13 1.57 8.93
C GLY A 374 -7.96 1.19 7.46
N VAL A 375 -6.84 0.58 7.08
CA VAL A 375 -6.51 0.31 5.67
C VAL A 375 -5.79 -1.03 5.44
N HIS A 376 -5.12 -1.58 6.45
CA HIS A 376 -4.30 -2.78 6.31
C HIS A 376 -5.11 -4.05 6.58
N PRO A 377 -4.89 -5.13 5.77
CA PRO A 377 -5.59 -6.39 5.97
C PRO A 377 -5.14 -7.14 7.23
N THR A 378 -6.03 -7.95 7.78
CA THR A 378 -5.69 -9.02 8.74
C THR A 378 -4.94 -10.16 8.03
N PRO A 379 -4.41 -11.16 8.74
CA PRO A 379 -3.91 -12.40 8.12
C PRO A 379 -4.94 -13.05 7.20
N GLY A 380 -6.23 -13.07 7.56
CA GLY A 380 -7.32 -13.54 6.69
C GLY A 380 -7.48 -12.71 5.43
N GLY A 381 -7.44 -11.37 5.54
CA GLY A 381 -7.45 -10.46 4.39
C GLY A 381 -6.23 -10.64 3.49
N HIS A 382 -5.03 -10.78 4.06
CA HIS A 382 -3.81 -11.07 3.29
C HIS A 382 -3.84 -12.45 2.62
N LYS A 383 -4.50 -13.44 3.24
CA LYS A 383 -4.72 -14.74 2.59
C LYS A 383 -5.58 -14.61 1.34
N VAL A 384 -6.67 -13.84 1.39
CA VAL A 384 -7.52 -13.56 0.22
C VAL A 384 -6.71 -12.92 -0.91
N ILE A 385 -5.86 -11.93 -0.60
CA ILE A 385 -4.97 -11.32 -1.59
C ILE A 385 -4.02 -12.37 -2.20
N SER A 386 -3.37 -13.19 -1.37
CA SER A 386 -2.44 -14.22 -1.83
C SER A 386 -3.12 -15.27 -2.71
N ASP A 387 -4.32 -15.71 -2.33
CA ASP A 387 -5.10 -16.69 -3.11
C ASP A 387 -5.47 -16.11 -4.49
N TYR A 388 -5.87 -14.84 -4.53
CA TYR A 388 -6.15 -14.13 -5.79
C TYR A 388 -4.90 -14.04 -6.66
N VAL A 389 -3.76 -13.57 -6.10
CA VAL A 389 -2.49 -13.47 -6.83
C VAL A 389 -2.08 -14.83 -7.37
N THR A 390 -2.16 -15.88 -6.56
CA THR A 390 -1.87 -17.26 -6.97
C THR A 390 -2.76 -17.69 -8.15
N SER A 391 -4.05 -17.36 -8.12
CA SER A 391 -4.97 -17.64 -9.23
C SER A 391 -4.57 -16.91 -10.51
N GLN A 392 -4.11 -15.66 -10.39
CA GLN A 392 -3.62 -14.87 -11.53
C GLN A 392 -2.34 -15.48 -12.13
N LEU A 393 -1.37 -15.90 -11.29
CA LEU A 393 -0.15 -16.55 -11.78
C LEU A 393 -0.46 -17.84 -12.54
N ARG A 394 -1.48 -18.60 -12.12
CA ARG A 394 -1.99 -19.76 -12.88
C ARG A 394 -2.62 -19.34 -14.21
N ALA A 395 -3.46 -18.30 -14.19
CA ALA A 395 -4.09 -17.77 -15.41
C ALA A 395 -3.05 -17.24 -16.43
N PHE A 396 -1.92 -16.71 -15.95
CA PHE A 396 -0.78 -16.31 -16.80
C PHE A 396 0.01 -17.52 -17.36
N GLY A 397 -0.24 -18.71 -16.85
CA GLY A 397 0.51 -19.93 -17.21
C GLY A 397 1.89 -20.01 -16.55
N TRP A 398 2.13 -19.26 -15.47
CA TRP A 398 3.44 -19.19 -14.80
C TRP A 398 3.67 -20.31 -13.79
N ILE A 399 2.59 -20.81 -13.17
CA ILE A 399 2.63 -21.90 -12.17
C ILE A 399 1.61 -23.00 -12.46
#